data_dd5e2548b4da5f85391f771fe8bc924b
#
_entry.id   dd5e2548b4da5f85391f771fe8bc924b
#
_cell.length_a   1.000
_cell.length_b   1.000
_cell.length_c   1.000
_cell.angle_alpha   90.00
_cell.angle_beta   90.00
_cell.angle_gamma   90.00
#
_symmetry.space_group_name_H-M   'P 1'
#
loop_
_entity.id
_entity.type
_entity.pdbx_description
1 polymer ?
#
loop_
_entity_poly.entity_id
_entity_poly.type
_entity_poly.pdbx_seq_one_letter_code
_entity_poly.pdbx_strand_id
1 'polypeptide(L)'
;YPQLIPYLAPVVSPMIAHGRLLKKEYGADTKVVFLGPCIAKKKESMDLRHNDCIDAVLNFQEVENWLKQEQIEIQECEAEPLERIDPKVNRLYPVTNGVVNSVLATEKQVDHYRKFYVHGIRNCIDLCESMVRGEINGCFIEMNSCSGGCIKGPTVEDRSISRFKVKLDMEETIAKEPVEEAAACDMAEGVKLHKAYMDRSPVEQKPTEEQIREILAKIGKHGPKDELNCGACGYSSCRDKAVAVFQKKAELNMCIPYMHDKAESLSNLVMETSPNIVLIVDKDMKIMEYSSVGEKYFGKTRAEALEMYLYEFIDPVDFQWVYDT
;
A
#
# COMPACT_ATOMS: atom_id res chain seq x y z
N TYR A 1 11.91 -11.32 3.06
CA TYR A 1 13.21 -11.91 2.70
C TYR A 1 14.16 -11.87 3.90
N PRO A 2 13.89 -12.64 4.98
CA PRO A 2 14.71 -12.63 6.20
C PRO A 2 16.18 -12.99 5.97
N GLN A 3 16.46 -13.83 4.99
CA GLN A 3 17.79 -14.22 4.57
C GLN A 3 18.66 -13.07 4.07
N LEU A 4 18.06 -11.92 3.75
CA LEU A 4 18.77 -10.71 3.35
C LEU A 4 19.14 -9.78 4.52
N ILE A 5 18.66 -10.05 5.73
CA ILE A 5 18.95 -9.24 6.91
C ILE A 5 20.47 -9.03 7.15
N PRO A 6 21.34 -10.04 6.97
CA PRO A 6 22.78 -9.86 7.14
C PRO A 6 23.44 -8.86 6.19
N TYR A 7 22.78 -8.54 5.09
CA TYR A 7 23.27 -7.60 4.08
C TYR A 7 22.78 -6.16 4.30
N LEU A 8 21.91 -5.92 5.29
CA LEU A 8 21.48 -4.58 5.63
C LEU A 8 22.57 -3.81 6.33
N ALA A 9 22.81 -2.57 5.90
CA ALA A 9 23.72 -1.66 6.61
C ALA A 9 23.25 -1.52 8.08
N PRO A 10 24.10 -1.85 9.07
CA PRO A 10 23.70 -1.91 10.48
C PRO A 10 23.66 -0.52 11.12
N VAL A 11 22.97 0.42 10.46
CA VAL A 11 22.88 1.82 10.87
C VAL A 11 21.43 2.25 11.03
N VAL A 12 21.22 3.22 11.91
CA VAL A 12 19.92 3.90 12.06
C VAL A 12 19.64 4.78 10.86
N SER A 13 18.36 5.18 10.69
CA SER A 13 18.02 6.14 9.61
C SER A 13 18.59 7.53 9.90
N PRO A 14 18.74 8.38 8.86
CA PRO A 14 19.16 9.77 9.04
C PRO A 14 18.33 10.55 10.06
N MET A 15 17.02 10.32 10.13
CA MET A 15 16.14 10.93 11.13
C MET A 15 16.61 10.58 12.56
N ILE A 16 16.84 9.33 12.85
CA ILE A 16 17.26 8.88 14.19
C ILE A 16 18.69 9.35 14.50
N ALA A 17 19.58 9.29 13.52
CA ALA A 17 20.96 9.77 13.67
C ALA A 17 20.99 11.26 14.02
N HIS A 18 20.26 12.08 13.26
CA HIS A 18 20.21 13.52 13.47
C HIS A 18 19.48 13.87 14.78
N GLY A 19 18.38 13.19 15.12
CA GLY A 19 17.72 13.41 16.40
C GLY A 19 18.62 13.13 17.62
N ARG A 20 19.44 12.09 17.57
CA ARG A 20 20.43 11.79 18.61
C ARG A 20 21.53 12.85 18.67
N LEU A 21 21.98 13.32 17.51
CA LEU A 21 22.98 14.37 17.42
C LEU A 21 22.46 15.67 18.03
N LEU A 22 21.24 16.09 17.70
CA LEU A 22 20.62 17.31 18.25
C LEU A 22 20.47 17.23 19.77
N LYS A 23 19.99 16.10 20.30
CA LYS A 23 19.88 15.93 21.76
C LYS A 23 21.25 15.88 22.46
N LYS A 24 22.28 15.40 21.79
CA LYS A 24 23.65 15.47 22.32
C LYS A 24 24.17 16.90 22.35
N GLU A 25 23.89 17.69 21.31
CA GLU A 25 24.39 19.04 21.17
C GLU A 25 23.66 20.06 22.06
N TYR A 26 22.32 19.99 22.03
CA TYR A 26 21.46 20.98 22.72
C TYR A 26 20.92 20.50 24.06
N GLY A 27 21.24 19.28 24.46
CA GLY A 27 20.79 18.66 25.70
C GLY A 27 19.63 17.67 25.55
N ALA A 28 19.51 16.75 26.50
CA ALA A 28 18.54 15.65 26.44
C ALA A 28 17.07 16.11 26.46
N ASP A 29 16.81 17.29 27.06
CA ASP A 29 15.46 17.87 27.17
C ASP A 29 14.98 18.56 25.88
N THR A 30 15.86 18.73 24.90
CA THR A 30 15.53 19.31 23.59
C THR A 30 14.43 18.51 22.91
N LYS A 31 13.39 19.21 22.44
CA LYS A 31 12.31 18.58 21.67
C LYS A 31 12.67 18.53 20.20
N VAL A 32 12.71 17.34 19.64
CA VAL A 32 13.05 17.11 18.24
C VAL A 32 11.80 16.69 17.47
N VAL A 33 11.42 17.52 16.51
CA VAL A 33 10.30 17.25 15.60
C VAL A 33 10.86 16.99 14.20
N PHE A 34 10.51 15.83 13.64
CA PHE A 34 10.85 15.50 12.27
C PHE A 34 9.70 15.87 11.33
N LEU A 35 10.02 16.62 10.29
CA LEU A 35 9.10 16.99 9.23
C LEU A 35 9.50 16.28 7.92
N GLY A 36 8.57 15.56 7.30
CA GLY A 36 8.87 14.90 6.04
C GLY A 36 7.71 14.07 5.43
N PRO A 37 7.83 13.67 4.17
CA PRO A 37 6.74 13.06 3.40
C PRO A 37 6.53 11.56 3.68
N CYS A 38 7.08 11.01 4.77
CA CYS A 38 7.17 9.57 4.97
C CYS A 38 6.34 9.07 6.16
N ILE A 39 5.27 8.32 5.90
CA ILE A 39 4.43 7.69 6.95
C ILE A 39 5.24 6.69 7.80
N ALA A 40 6.20 5.96 7.20
CA ALA A 40 7.00 4.97 7.92
C ALA A 40 7.85 5.60 9.04
N LYS A 41 8.19 6.88 8.93
CA LYS A 41 8.93 7.61 9.96
C LYS A 41 8.14 7.76 11.26
N LYS A 42 6.81 7.86 11.21
CA LYS A 42 5.95 7.86 12.40
C LYS A 42 6.11 6.57 13.19
N LYS A 43 6.10 5.41 12.49
CA LYS A 43 6.30 4.12 13.15
C LYS A 43 7.74 3.93 13.63
N GLU A 44 8.71 4.46 12.90
CA GLU A 44 10.12 4.36 13.30
C GLU A 44 10.41 5.14 14.59
N SER A 45 9.84 6.34 14.76
CA SER A 45 10.01 7.14 16.00
C SER A 45 9.37 6.48 17.23
N MET A 46 8.36 5.63 17.05
CA MET A 46 7.71 4.87 18.12
C MET A 46 8.45 3.57 18.49
N ASP A 47 9.48 3.18 17.76
CA ASP A 47 10.26 1.98 18.08
C ASP A 47 11.01 2.19 19.40
N LEU A 48 10.71 1.37 20.41
CA LEU A 48 11.29 1.45 21.78
C LEU A 48 12.82 1.50 21.79
N ARG A 49 13.47 1.08 20.71
CA ARG A 49 14.95 1.16 20.57
C ARG A 49 15.45 2.55 20.18
N HIS A 50 14.54 3.46 19.79
CA HIS A 50 14.85 4.75 19.19
C HIS A 50 13.88 5.87 19.64
N ASN A 51 12.96 5.58 20.57
CA ASN A 51 11.93 6.53 21.01
C ASN A 51 12.48 7.67 21.89
N ASP A 52 13.76 7.67 22.17
CA ASP A 52 14.47 8.62 23.00
C ASP A 52 14.96 9.87 22.26
N CYS A 53 14.88 9.88 20.94
CA CYS A 53 15.54 10.92 20.13
C CYS A 53 14.61 11.75 19.23
N ILE A 54 13.38 11.30 18.98
CA ILE A 54 12.38 12.01 18.17
C ILE A 54 11.09 12.13 18.96
N ASP A 55 10.69 13.35 19.28
CA ASP A 55 9.49 13.59 20.08
C ASP A 55 8.21 13.58 19.25
N ALA A 56 8.26 14.04 17.99
CA ALA A 56 7.15 13.99 17.05
C ALA A 56 7.59 13.84 15.61
N VAL A 57 6.73 13.25 14.78
CA VAL A 57 6.89 13.16 13.33
C VAL A 57 5.66 13.73 12.67
N LEU A 58 5.83 14.79 11.90
CA LEU A 58 4.78 15.46 11.14
C LEU A 58 5.01 15.24 9.64
N ASN A 59 3.94 15.00 8.90
CA ASN A 59 3.99 15.04 7.45
C ASN A 59 3.64 16.44 6.93
N PHE A 60 3.90 16.71 5.65
CA PHE A 60 3.68 18.03 5.07
C PHE A 60 2.23 18.47 5.16
N GLN A 61 1.26 17.56 4.97
CA GLN A 61 -0.15 17.86 5.08
C GLN A 61 -0.57 18.25 6.49
N GLU A 62 -0.03 17.55 7.50
CA GLU A 62 -0.30 17.90 8.90
C GLU A 62 0.20 19.30 9.22
N VAL A 63 1.37 19.68 8.70
CA VAL A 63 1.92 21.01 8.87
C VAL A 63 1.10 22.06 8.12
N GLU A 64 0.72 21.80 6.86
CA GLU A 64 -0.17 22.71 6.11
C GLU A 64 -1.50 22.94 6.83
N ASN A 65 -2.11 21.87 7.34
CA ASN A 65 -3.36 21.98 8.09
C ASN A 65 -3.18 22.78 9.37
N TRP A 66 -2.05 22.60 10.06
CA TRP A 66 -1.73 23.36 11.27
C TRP A 66 -1.52 24.83 10.95
N LEU A 67 -0.74 25.18 9.93
CA LEU A 67 -0.55 26.55 9.48
C LEU A 67 -1.89 27.21 9.11
N LYS A 68 -2.77 26.51 8.39
CA LYS A 68 -4.13 27.01 8.06
C LYS A 68 -4.97 27.26 9.32
N GLN A 69 -4.89 26.40 10.32
CA GLN A 69 -5.60 26.59 11.60
C GLN A 69 -5.10 27.83 12.37
N GLU A 70 -3.79 28.07 12.33
CA GLU A 70 -3.15 29.26 12.95
C GLU A 70 -3.23 30.51 12.06
N GLN A 71 -3.84 30.42 10.87
CA GLN A 71 -3.96 31.51 9.88
C GLN A 71 -2.60 32.08 9.45
N ILE A 72 -1.60 31.21 9.30
CA ILE A 72 -0.24 31.54 8.86
C ILE A 72 -0.12 31.26 7.36
N GLU A 73 0.14 32.31 6.58
CA GLU A 73 0.45 32.24 5.15
C GLU A 73 1.97 32.26 4.96
N ILE A 74 2.55 31.14 4.50
CA ILE A 74 4.01 30.98 4.35
C ILE A 74 4.60 32.08 3.45
N GLN A 75 3.88 32.53 2.43
CA GLN A 75 4.32 33.55 1.48
C GLN A 75 4.47 34.95 2.12
N GLU A 76 3.82 35.18 3.25
CA GLU A 76 3.86 36.43 3.99
C GLU A 76 4.94 36.42 5.09
N CYS A 77 5.54 35.23 5.36
CA CYS A 77 6.59 35.11 6.35
C CYS A 77 7.93 35.63 5.83
N GLU A 78 8.70 36.31 6.69
CA GLU A 78 10.08 36.66 6.38
C GLU A 78 10.93 35.39 6.30
N ALA A 79 11.76 35.30 5.26
CA ALA A 79 12.68 34.19 5.10
C ALA A 79 13.86 34.33 6.05
N GLU A 80 14.05 33.36 6.93
CA GLU A 80 15.24 33.29 7.78
C GLU A 80 16.21 32.20 7.29
N PRO A 81 17.53 32.41 7.42
CA PRO A 81 18.50 31.37 7.10
C PRO A 81 18.34 30.18 8.07
N LEU A 82 18.62 28.97 7.58
CA LEU A 82 18.70 27.79 8.46
C LEU A 82 19.86 27.99 9.46
N GLU A 83 19.64 27.71 10.74
CA GLU A 83 20.68 27.80 11.77
C GLU A 83 21.90 26.90 11.45
N ARG A 84 21.66 25.83 10.71
CA ARG A 84 22.70 24.89 10.34
C ARG A 84 22.51 24.42 8.91
N ILE A 85 23.56 24.53 8.12
CA ILE A 85 23.59 24.06 6.74
C ILE A 85 24.37 22.76 6.70
N ASP A 86 23.68 21.69 6.37
CA ASP A 86 24.31 20.39 6.11
C ASP A 86 25.11 20.42 4.81
N PRO A 87 26.13 19.55 4.65
CA PRO A 87 26.84 19.41 3.38
C PRO A 87 25.86 19.20 2.22
N LYS A 88 26.07 19.92 1.11
CA LYS A 88 25.18 19.90 -0.07
C LYS A 88 24.78 18.51 -0.51
N VAL A 89 25.70 17.56 -0.46
CA VAL A 89 25.48 16.18 -0.87
C VAL A 89 24.42 15.47 -0.01
N ASN A 90 24.32 15.77 1.29
CA ASN A 90 23.34 15.17 2.21
C ASN A 90 21.93 15.71 1.99
N ARG A 91 21.79 16.89 1.43
CA ARG A 91 20.47 17.50 1.14
C ARG A 91 19.74 16.79 -0.01
N LEU A 92 20.44 15.98 -0.78
CA LEU A 92 19.86 15.14 -1.83
C LEU A 92 19.38 13.76 -1.33
N TYR A 93 19.46 13.44 -0.04
CA TYR A 93 18.93 12.18 0.50
C TYR A 93 17.49 11.85 0.09
N PRO A 94 16.55 12.83 -0.04
CA PRO A 94 15.19 12.52 -0.45
C PRO A 94 15.02 12.06 -1.90
N VAL A 95 16.01 12.31 -2.75
CA VAL A 95 15.96 11.87 -4.17
C VAL A 95 16.60 10.49 -4.34
N THR A 96 16.25 9.81 -5.42
CA THR A 96 16.88 8.54 -5.80
C THR A 96 18.38 8.75 -6.02
N ASN A 97 19.21 7.88 -5.49
CA ASN A 97 20.69 7.90 -5.46
C ASN A 97 21.28 8.88 -4.45
N GLY A 98 20.48 9.63 -3.73
CA GLY A 98 21.00 10.66 -2.84
C GLY A 98 21.84 10.09 -1.72
N VAL A 99 21.44 8.97 -1.14
CA VAL A 99 22.20 8.30 -0.06
C VAL A 99 23.48 7.68 -0.60
N VAL A 100 23.41 6.95 -1.72
CA VAL A 100 24.59 6.34 -2.34
C VAL A 100 25.63 7.40 -2.71
N ASN A 101 25.19 8.48 -3.36
CA ASN A 101 26.10 9.56 -3.76
C ASN A 101 26.75 10.26 -2.56
N SER A 102 26.00 10.43 -1.47
CA SER A 102 26.54 11.03 -0.24
C SER A 102 27.61 10.14 0.40
N VAL A 103 27.35 8.84 0.53
CA VAL A 103 28.34 7.88 1.07
C VAL A 103 29.59 7.85 0.21
N LEU A 104 29.44 7.88 -1.13
CA LEU A 104 30.58 7.84 -2.04
C LEU A 104 31.41 9.13 -2.03
N ALA A 105 30.79 10.25 -1.73
CA ALA A 105 31.50 11.52 -1.62
C ALA A 105 32.38 11.57 -0.35
N THR A 106 32.05 10.77 0.67
CA THR A 106 32.72 10.80 1.97
C THR A 106 33.58 9.56 2.25
N GLU A 107 33.21 8.38 1.69
CA GLU A 107 33.81 7.08 2.04
C GLU A 107 34.42 6.37 0.83
N LYS A 108 35.73 6.42 0.71
CA LYS A 108 36.47 5.72 -0.35
C LYS A 108 36.47 4.19 -0.19
N GLN A 109 36.21 3.68 1.02
CA GLN A 109 36.23 2.23 1.29
C GLN A 109 35.14 1.45 0.53
N VAL A 110 34.10 2.12 0.04
CA VAL A 110 33.00 1.50 -0.73
C VAL A 110 33.21 1.56 -2.25
N ASP A 111 34.33 2.10 -2.73
CA ASP A 111 34.59 2.28 -4.17
C ASP A 111 34.71 0.96 -4.93
N HIS A 112 35.07 -0.14 -4.25
CA HIS A 112 35.18 -1.48 -4.84
C HIS A 112 33.83 -2.14 -5.10
N TYR A 113 32.73 -1.66 -4.52
CA TYR A 113 31.39 -2.15 -4.79
C TYR A 113 30.80 -1.54 -6.05
N ARG A 114 30.04 -2.33 -6.81
CA ARG A 114 29.17 -1.80 -7.87
C ARG A 114 28.03 -1.03 -7.23
N LYS A 115 27.78 0.18 -7.72
CA LYS A 115 26.70 1.04 -7.23
C LYS A 115 25.40 0.65 -7.90
N PHE A 116 24.39 0.34 -7.10
CA PHE A 116 23.10 -0.05 -7.59
C PHE A 116 22.00 0.67 -6.80
N TYR A 117 20.98 1.11 -7.49
CA TYR A 117 19.86 1.80 -6.86
C TYR A 117 18.54 1.39 -7.49
N VAL A 118 17.55 1.17 -6.65
CA VAL A 118 16.24 0.72 -7.05
C VAL A 118 15.17 1.50 -6.31
N HIS A 119 14.13 1.87 -7.02
CA HIS A 119 12.97 2.54 -6.45
C HIS A 119 11.66 1.94 -6.95
N GLY A 120 10.62 2.04 -6.12
CA GLY A 120 9.33 1.40 -6.33
C GLY A 120 9.29 -0.02 -5.76
N ILE A 121 8.22 -0.33 -5.02
CA ILE A 121 8.12 -1.56 -4.23
C ILE A 121 8.26 -2.83 -5.08
N ARG A 122 7.70 -2.86 -6.30
CA ARG A 122 7.81 -4.02 -7.20
C ARG A 122 9.26 -4.29 -7.58
N ASN A 123 9.98 -3.27 -8.03
CA ASN A 123 11.40 -3.38 -8.40
C ASN A 123 12.26 -3.80 -7.19
N CYS A 124 11.93 -3.30 -5.99
CA CYS A 124 12.61 -3.71 -4.76
C CYS A 124 12.38 -5.19 -4.46
N ILE A 125 11.17 -5.72 -4.69
CA ILE A 125 10.85 -7.14 -4.54
C ILE A 125 11.65 -7.97 -5.54
N ASP A 126 11.64 -7.61 -6.82
CA ASP A 126 12.36 -8.32 -7.89
C ASP A 126 13.87 -8.38 -7.58
N LEU A 127 14.44 -7.27 -7.09
CA LEU A 127 15.83 -7.23 -6.67
C LEU A 127 16.10 -8.15 -5.47
N CYS A 128 15.23 -8.14 -4.46
CA CYS A 128 15.36 -9.03 -3.30
C CYS A 128 15.33 -10.51 -3.73
N GLU A 129 14.46 -10.86 -4.68
CA GLU A 129 14.40 -12.23 -5.22
C GLU A 129 15.67 -12.60 -5.96
N SER A 130 16.21 -11.71 -6.78
CA SER A 130 17.49 -11.92 -7.49
C SER A 130 18.66 -12.04 -6.51
N MET A 131 18.66 -11.27 -5.41
CA MET A 131 19.67 -11.42 -4.36
C MET A 131 19.54 -12.79 -3.65
N VAL A 132 18.33 -13.23 -3.36
CA VAL A 132 18.07 -14.55 -2.74
C VAL A 132 18.53 -15.69 -3.65
N ARG A 133 18.36 -15.55 -4.97
CA ARG A 133 18.88 -16.51 -5.96
C ARG A 133 20.41 -16.45 -6.15
N GLY A 134 21.09 -15.48 -5.52
CA GLY A 134 22.54 -15.31 -5.64
C GLY A 134 23.01 -14.67 -6.95
N GLU A 135 22.11 -14.08 -7.72
CA GLU A 135 22.39 -13.44 -9.02
C GLU A 135 23.11 -12.09 -8.86
N ILE A 136 22.91 -11.43 -7.71
CA ILE A 136 23.44 -10.09 -7.42
C ILE A 136 24.43 -10.19 -6.27
N ASN A 137 25.68 -9.83 -6.55
CA ASN A 137 26.79 -9.85 -5.59
C ASN A 137 27.72 -8.65 -5.80
N GLY A 138 28.48 -8.26 -4.76
CA GLY A 138 29.47 -7.19 -4.83
C GLY A 138 28.89 -5.81 -5.14
N CYS A 139 27.65 -5.54 -4.68
CA CYS A 139 26.97 -4.29 -4.91
C CYS A 139 26.74 -3.52 -3.61
N PHE A 140 26.89 -2.20 -3.68
CA PHE A 140 26.35 -1.26 -2.68
C PHE A 140 24.99 -0.76 -3.19
N ILE A 141 23.92 -1.10 -2.46
CA ILE A 141 22.56 -0.98 -2.97
C ILE A 141 21.75 0.03 -2.14
N GLU A 142 21.19 1.03 -2.80
CA GLU A 142 20.13 1.88 -2.25
C GLU A 142 18.76 1.40 -2.74
N MET A 143 17.84 1.15 -1.80
CA MET A 143 16.48 0.70 -2.11
C MET A 143 15.45 1.65 -1.53
N ASN A 144 14.60 2.22 -2.38
CA ASN A 144 13.52 3.10 -1.99
C ASN A 144 12.16 2.51 -2.37
N SER A 145 11.28 2.26 -1.40
CA SER A 145 9.92 1.76 -1.67
C SER A 145 9.08 2.74 -2.49
N CYS A 146 9.29 4.05 -2.30
CA CYS A 146 8.61 5.08 -3.06
C CYS A 146 9.26 5.28 -4.43
N SER A 147 8.45 5.35 -5.49
CA SER A 147 8.94 5.58 -6.85
C SER A 147 9.46 7.01 -6.99
N GLY A 148 10.77 7.16 -7.22
CA GLY A 148 11.46 8.44 -7.32
C GLY A 148 12.05 8.97 -6.01
N GLY A 149 12.07 8.15 -4.96
CA GLY A 149 12.56 8.54 -3.64
C GLY A 149 11.49 9.19 -2.76
N CYS A 150 11.92 9.85 -1.68
CA CYS A 150 11.01 10.44 -0.69
C CYS A 150 10.26 11.67 -1.22
N ILE A 151 10.76 12.36 -2.24
CA ILE A 151 10.14 13.55 -2.84
C ILE A 151 8.71 13.31 -3.41
N LYS A 152 8.34 12.06 -3.63
CA LYS A 152 6.98 11.63 -4.00
C LYS A 152 6.45 10.59 -3.00
N GLY A 153 6.75 10.79 -1.73
CA GLY A 153 6.23 9.99 -0.64
C GLY A 153 4.69 10.03 -0.58
N PRO A 154 4.07 9.09 0.16
CA PRO A 154 2.61 8.91 0.15
C PRO A 154 1.81 10.11 0.68
N THR A 155 2.45 10.99 1.43
CA THR A 155 1.81 12.20 2.01
C THR A 155 2.10 13.48 1.23
N VAL A 156 2.65 13.39 0.03
CA VAL A 156 2.77 14.51 -0.91
C VAL A 156 1.49 14.54 -1.75
N GLU A 157 0.63 15.54 -1.49
CA GLU A 157 -0.69 15.64 -2.14
C GLU A 157 -0.60 16.15 -3.57
N ASP A 158 0.16 17.20 -3.80
CA ASP A 158 0.30 17.76 -5.14
C ASP A 158 1.10 16.80 -6.04
N ARG A 159 0.33 16.08 -6.86
CA ARG A 159 0.86 15.17 -7.87
C ARG A 159 0.95 15.80 -9.25
N SER A 160 0.53 17.03 -9.41
CA SER A 160 0.57 17.77 -10.69
C SER A 160 2.00 18.05 -11.12
N ILE A 161 2.90 18.34 -10.15
CA ILE A 161 4.31 18.58 -10.44
C ILE A 161 5.04 17.25 -10.61
N SER A 162 5.73 17.11 -11.73
CA SER A 162 6.55 15.94 -12.02
C SER A 162 7.67 15.76 -10.99
N ARG A 163 7.91 14.51 -10.54
CA ARG A 163 9.08 14.18 -9.69
C ARG A 163 10.42 14.60 -10.30
N PHE A 164 10.50 14.63 -11.61
CA PHE A 164 11.72 15.09 -12.31
C PHE A 164 11.92 16.58 -12.15
N LYS A 165 10.85 17.37 -12.24
CA LYS A 165 10.89 18.81 -11.98
C LYS A 165 11.30 19.10 -10.55
N VAL A 166 10.67 18.44 -9.57
CA VAL A 166 11.04 18.60 -8.14
C VAL A 166 12.52 18.30 -7.91
N LYS A 167 13.03 17.22 -8.52
CA LYS A 167 14.46 16.86 -8.40
C LYS A 167 15.36 17.96 -8.97
N LEU A 168 15.07 18.45 -10.17
CA LEU A 168 15.85 19.53 -10.81
C LEU A 168 15.82 20.82 -9.98
N ASP A 169 14.65 21.19 -9.46
CA ASP A 169 14.49 22.37 -8.62
C ASP A 169 15.31 22.27 -7.32
N MET A 170 15.33 21.07 -6.71
CA MET A 170 16.16 20.82 -5.53
C MET A 170 17.65 20.93 -5.86
N GLU A 171 18.10 20.31 -6.95
CA GLU A 171 19.50 20.36 -7.40
C GLU A 171 19.92 21.80 -7.70
N GLU A 172 19.07 22.58 -8.37
CA GLU A 172 19.31 24.00 -8.67
C GLU A 172 19.36 24.85 -7.41
N THR A 173 18.44 24.65 -6.47
CA THR A 173 18.41 25.38 -5.21
C THR A 173 19.67 25.12 -4.39
N ILE A 174 20.04 23.85 -4.25
CA ILE A 174 21.25 23.45 -3.50
C ILE A 174 22.52 23.97 -4.18
N ALA A 175 22.55 24.02 -5.51
CA ALA A 175 23.72 24.57 -6.24
C ALA A 175 23.96 26.06 -5.96
N LYS A 176 22.89 26.81 -5.74
CA LYS A 176 22.97 28.27 -5.45
C LYS A 176 23.42 28.61 -4.02
N GLU A 177 23.34 27.63 -3.11
CA GLU A 177 23.76 27.86 -1.73
C GLU A 177 25.27 27.98 -1.60
N PRO A 178 25.77 28.75 -0.60
CA PRO A 178 27.21 28.87 -0.36
C PRO A 178 27.82 27.48 -0.09
N VAL A 179 29.05 27.28 -0.52
CA VAL A 179 29.83 26.09 -0.19
C VAL A 179 30.43 26.32 1.18
N GLU A 180 29.86 25.72 2.22
CA GLU A 180 30.57 25.56 3.47
C GLU A 180 31.40 24.27 3.39
N GLU A 181 32.68 24.36 3.68
CA GLU A 181 33.49 23.17 3.91
C GLU A 181 32.85 22.40 5.08
N ALA A 182 32.40 21.17 4.80
CA ALA A 182 31.90 20.31 5.86
C ALA A 182 33.01 20.16 6.91
N ALA A 183 32.82 20.80 8.06
CA ALA A 183 33.62 20.46 9.22
C ALA A 183 33.49 18.95 9.41
N ALA A 184 34.62 18.26 9.41
CA ALA A 184 34.68 16.82 9.65
C ALA A 184 33.84 16.55 10.89
N CYS A 185 32.92 15.59 10.82
CA CYS A 185 31.86 15.44 11.80
C CYS A 185 32.40 14.78 13.08
N ASP A 186 33.28 15.46 13.82
CA ASP A 186 33.67 15.07 15.18
C ASP A 186 32.48 15.04 16.15
N MET A 187 31.38 15.63 15.73
CA MET A 187 30.14 15.68 16.50
C MET A 187 29.43 14.31 16.63
N ALA A 188 29.71 13.37 15.75
CA ALA A 188 29.15 12.03 15.81
C ALA A 188 29.86 11.12 16.84
N GLU A 189 31.01 11.55 17.39
CA GLU A 189 31.70 10.78 18.42
C GLU A 189 30.78 10.54 19.63
N GLY A 190 30.65 9.28 20.05
CA GLY A 190 29.76 8.87 21.14
C GLY A 190 28.27 8.82 20.82
N VAL A 191 27.84 9.16 19.59
CA VAL A 191 26.44 8.97 19.17
C VAL A 191 26.22 7.52 18.72
N LYS A 192 25.22 6.85 19.30
CA LYS A 192 24.91 5.47 18.94
C LYS A 192 24.20 5.38 17.58
N LEU A 193 24.95 5.12 16.53
CA LEU A 193 24.42 5.00 15.16
C LEU A 193 24.11 3.56 14.74
N HIS A 194 24.63 2.56 15.48
CA HIS A 194 24.41 1.16 15.18
C HIS A 194 22.97 0.72 15.42
N LYS A 195 22.44 -0.10 14.49
CA LYS A 195 21.12 -0.74 14.56
C LYS A 195 21.24 -2.21 14.17
N ALA A 196 20.73 -3.09 15.02
CA ALA A 196 20.54 -4.49 14.66
C ALA A 196 19.17 -4.70 14.03
N TYR A 197 19.13 -5.47 12.96
CA TYR A 197 17.88 -5.92 12.33
C TYR A 197 17.60 -7.36 12.74
N MET A 198 16.33 -7.63 13.04
CA MET A 198 15.85 -8.95 13.42
C MET A 198 14.75 -9.39 12.46
N ASP A 199 14.64 -10.70 12.26
CA ASP A 199 13.50 -11.27 11.56
C ASP A 199 12.22 -10.96 12.34
N ARG A 200 11.31 -10.23 11.68
CA ARG A 200 9.97 -9.89 12.18
C ARG A 200 8.89 -10.48 11.29
N SER A 201 9.25 -11.48 10.52
CA SER A 201 8.28 -12.18 9.69
C SER A 201 7.18 -12.74 10.59
N PRO A 202 5.91 -12.51 10.28
CA PRO A 202 4.84 -13.16 10.99
C PRO A 202 5.01 -14.68 10.86
N VAL A 203 4.87 -15.40 11.95
CA VAL A 203 4.83 -16.85 11.90
C VAL A 203 3.49 -17.24 11.26
N GLU A 204 3.49 -17.34 9.96
CA GLU A 204 2.31 -17.76 9.21
C GLU A 204 2.15 -19.25 9.33
N GLN A 205 1.03 -19.67 9.91
CA GLN A 205 0.65 -21.08 9.88
C GLN A 205 0.37 -21.46 8.42
N LYS A 206 1.10 -22.44 7.93
CA LYS A 206 0.83 -23.03 6.63
C LYS A 206 -0.27 -24.08 6.80
N PRO A 207 -1.36 -24.01 6.05
CA PRO A 207 -2.40 -25.03 6.11
C PRO A 207 -1.86 -26.37 5.58
N THR A 208 -2.38 -27.45 6.14
CA THR A 208 -2.16 -28.80 5.59
C THR A 208 -2.93 -28.95 4.27
N GLU A 209 -2.56 -29.95 3.48
CA GLU A 209 -3.26 -30.27 2.23
C GLU A 209 -4.75 -30.54 2.45
N GLU A 210 -5.10 -31.19 3.56
CA GLU A 210 -6.49 -31.45 3.96
C GLU A 210 -7.24 -30.14 4.22
N GLN A 211 -6.66 -29.23 4.98
CA GLN A 211 -7.27 -27.91 5.27
C GLN A 211 -7.46 -27.07 4.00
N ILE A 212 -6.52 -27.14 3.05
CA ILE A 212 -6.68 -26.49 1.74
C ILE A 212 -7.89 -27.08 0.99
N ARG A 213 -8.01 -28.42 0.95
CA ARG A 213 -9.13 -29.11 0.30
C ARG A 213 -10.46 -28.79 0.96
N GLU A 214 -10.52 -28.74 2.27
CA GLU A 214 -11.74 -28.36 2.99
C GLU A 214 -12.21 -26.94 2.63
N ILE A 215 -11.28 -26.00 2.50
CA ILE A 215 -11.61 -24.62 2.12
C ILE A 215 -12.06 -24.56 0.67
N LEU A 216 -11.40 -25.28 -0.24
CA LEU A 216 -11.79 -25.37 -1.64
C LEU A 216 -13.16 -25.99 -1.80
N ALA A 217 -13.47 -27.05 -1.05
CA ALA A 217 -14.79 -27.71 -1.07
C ALA A 217 -15.91 -26.74 -0.66
N LYS A 218 -15.68 -25.85 0.31
CA LYS A 218 -16.66 -24.82 0.75
C LYS A 218 -17.06 -23.83 -0.36
N ILE A 219 -16.25 -23.72 -1.41
CA ILE A 219 -16.54 -22.88 -2.58
C ILE A 219 -16.81 -23.71 -3.84
N GLY A 220 -17.29 -24.97 -3.65
CA GLY A 220 -17.69 -25.84 -4.75
C GLY A 220 -16.53 -26.46 -5.55
N LYS A 221 -15.29 -26.47 -5.00
CA LYS A 221 -14.11 -27.02 -5.68
C LYS A 221 -13.68 -28.33 -5.03
N HIS A 222 -14.19 -29.43 -5.56
CA HIS A 222 -13.97 -30.77 -5.01
C HIS A 222 -12.80 -31.52 -5.66
N GLY A 223 -12.29 -31.02 -6.79
CA GLY A 223 -11.19 -31.63 -7.50
C GLY A 223 -10.39 -30.63 -8.36
N PRO A 224 -9.24 -31.06 -8.90
CA PRO A 224 -8.39 -30.19 -9.70
C PRO A 224 -9.07 -29.57 -10.92
N LYS A 225 -10.10 -30.23 -11.47
CA LYS A 225 -10.88 -29.72 -12.63
C LYS A 225 -11.75 -28.52 -12.27
N ASP A 226 -12.12 -28.38 -10.98
CA ASP A 226 -12.96 -27.29 -10.50
C ASP A 226 -12.11 -26.06 -10.15
N GLU A 227 -10.78 -26.22 -10.08
CA GLU A 227 -9.82 -25.15 -9.78
C GLU A 227 -9.54 -24.32 -11.05
N LEU A 228 -10.43 -23.40 -11.39
CA LEU A 228 -10.34 -22.58 -12.62
C LEU A 228 -9.09 -21.70 -12.69
N ASN A 229 -8.50 -21.35 -11.54
CA ASN A 229 -7.33 -20.47 -11.42
C ASN A 229 -7.47 -19.15 -12.23
N CYS A 230 -8.69 -18.61 -12.28
CA CYS A 230 -9.06 -17.49 -13.16
C CYS A 230 -8.49 -16.14 -12.74
N GLY A 231 -7.91 -16.03 -11.54
CA GLY A 231 -7.32 -14.79 -11.03
C GLY A 231 -8.32 -13.68 -10.63
N ALA A 232 -9.62 -13.84 -10.89
CA ALA A 232 -10.64 -12.80 -10.66
C ALA A 232 -10.78 -12.38 -9.18
N CYS A 233 -10.38 -13.23 -8.25
CA CYS A 233 -10.35 -12.93 -6.81
C CYS A 233 -9.04 -12.25 -6.36
N GLY A 234 -8.11 -11.94 -7.28
CA GLY A 234 -6.81 -11.32 -6.99
C GLY A 234 -5.69 -12.29 -6.57
N TYR A 235 -5.94 -13.60 -6.56
CA TYR A 235 -4.95 -14.64 -6.26
C TYR A 235 -4.56 -15.40 -7.53
N SER A 236 -3.29 -15.82 -7.62
CA SER A 236 -2.75 -16.51 -8.79
C SER A 236 -3.36 -17.88 -9.03
N SER A 237 -3.78 -18.56 -7.95
CA SER A 237 -4.45 -19.85 -8.01
C SER A 237 -5.57 -19.97 -6.98
N CYS A 238 -6.49 -20.91 -7.19
CA CYS A 238 -7.52 -21.24 -6.22
C CYS A 238 -6.91 -21.75 -4.89
N ARG A 239 -5.77 -22.41 -4.96
CA ARG A 239 -5.03 -22.90 -3.79
C ARG A 239 -4.40 -21.75 -3.00
N ASP A 240 -3.78 -20.77 -3.68
CA ASP A 240 -3.24 -19.56 -3.00
C ASP A 240 -4.33 -18.80 -2.26
N LYS A 241 -5.52 -18.70 -2.88
CA LYS A 241 -6.69 -18.14 -2.20
C LYS A 241 -7.10 -18.97 -0.98
N ALA A 242 -7.12 -20.29 -1.07
CA ALA A 242 -7.47 -21.15 0.07
C ALA A 242 -6.46 -20.97 1.22
N VAL A 243 -5.17 -20.87 0.92
CA VAL A 243 -4.14 -20.52 1.92
C VAL A 243 -4.42 -19.16 2.56
N ALA A 244 -4.76 -18.15 1.77
CA ALA A 244 -5.10 -16.83 2.27
C ALA A 244 -6.37 -16.83 3.16
N VAL A 245 -7.37 -17.61 2.82
CA VAL A 245 -8.58 -17.82 3.65
C VAL A 245 -8.23 -18.49 4.98
N PHE A 246 -7.37 -19.52 4.97
CA PHE A 246 -6.88 -20.15 6.19
C PHE A 246 -6.17 -19.15 7.10
N GLN A 247 -5.37 -18.28 6.53
CA GLN A 247 -4.63 -17.23 7.22
C GLN A 247 -5.48 -16.01 7.60
N LYS A 248 -6.80 -16.06 7.34
CA LYS A 248 -7.75 -14.95 7.57
C LYS A 248 -7.40 -13.66 6.81
N LYS A 249 -6.73 -13.79 5.67
CA LYS A 249 -6.36 -12.70 4.75
C LYS A 249 -7.36 -12.54 3.60
N ALA A 250 -8.23 -13.53 3.39
CA ALA A 250 -9.25 -13.54 2.36
C ALA A 250 -10.54 -14.19 2.87
N GLU A 251 -11.64 -13.88 2.21
CA GLU A 251 -12.94 -14.48 2.47
C GLU A 251 -13.37 -15.41 1.34
N LEU A 252 -14.25 -16.37 1.64
CA LEU A 252 -14.77 -17.32 0.66
C LEU A 252 -15.53 -16.63 -0.48
N ASN A 253 -16.31 -15.60 -0.15
CA ASN A 253 -17.11 -14.80 -1.08
C ASN A 253 -16.30 -13.92 -2.03
N MET A 254 -14.99 -13.81 -1.88
CA MET A 254 -14.15 -13.19 -2.92
C MET A 254 -14.05 -14.04 -4.20
N CYS A 255 -14.46 -15.31 -4.18
CA CYS A 255 -14.51 -16.16 -5.37
C CYS A 255 -15.70 -15.79 -6.25
N ILE A 256 -15.45 -15.22 -7.42
CA ILE A 256 -16.53 -14.75 -8.30
C ILE A 256 -17.44 -15.91 -8.78
N PRO A 257 -16.94 -17.05 -9.28
CA PRO A 257 -17.81 -18.17 -9.61
C PRO A 257 -18.68 -18.62 -8.42
N TYR A 258 -18.09 -18.78 -7.24
CA TYR A 258 -18.84 -19.16 -6.03
C TYR A 258 -19.94 -18.14 -5.65
N MET A 259 -19.63 -16.84 -5.79
CA MET A 259 -20.62 -15.79 -5.51
C MET A 259 -21.76 -15.79 -6.52
N HIS A 260 -21.45 -16.05 -7.79
CA HIS A 260 -22.45 -16.18 -8.84
C HIS A 260 -23.40 -17.38 -8.56
N ASP A 261 -22.83 -18.56 -8.34
CA ASP A 261 -23.60 -19.79 -8.04
C ASP A 261 -24.47 -19.62 -6.78
N LYS A 262 -23.93 -18.95 -5.76
CA LYS A 262 -24.67 -18.67 -4.53
C LYS A 262 -25.83 -17.68 -4.76
N ALA A 263 -25.61 -16.64 -5.55
CA ALA A 263 -26.64 -15.66 -5.88
C ALA A 263 -27.76 -16.31 -6.71
N GLU A 264 -27.41 -17.14 -7.69
CA GLU A 264 -28.36 -17.90 -8.51
C GLU A 264 -29.18 -18.89 -7.65
N SER A 265 -28.52 -19.64 -6.75
CA SER A 265 -29.21 -20.51 -5.81
C SER A 265 -30.20 -19.79 -4.92
N LEU A 266 -29.83 -18.59 -4.41
CA LEU A 266 -30.73 -17.77 -3.59
C LEU A 266 -31.91 -17.25 -4.39
N SER A 267 -31.69 -16.79 -5.61
CA SER A 267 -32.75 -16.36 -6.52
C SER A 267 -33.73 -17.50 -6.78
N ASN A 268 -33.22 -18.66 -7.17
CA ASN A 268 -34.05 -19.83 -7.41
C ASN A 268 -34.83 -20.25 -6.16
N LEU A 269 -34.21 -20.24 -4.98
CA LEU A 269 -34.88 -20.56 -3.73
C LEU A 269 -36.06 -19.61 -3.45
N VAL A 270 -35.86 -18.31 -3.63
CA VAL A 270 -36.95 -17.32 -3.45
C VAL A 270 -38.08 -17.57 -4.45
N MET A 271 -37.77 -17.85 -5.72
CA MET A 271 -38.75 -18.13 -6.75
C MET A 271 -39.53 -19.40 -6.49
N GLU A 272 -38.91 -20.42 -5.91
CA GLU A 272 -39.55 -21.71 -5.62
C GLU A 272 -40.35 -21.70 -4.31
N THR A 273 -39.87 -21.00 -3.28
CA THR A 273 -40.43 -21.11 -1.92
C THR A 273 -41.29 -19.91 -1.50
N SER A 274 -41.26 -18.81 -2.23
CA SER A 274 -42.11 -17.63 -1.93
C SER A 274 -43.60 -18.05 -1.93
N PRO A 275 -44.36 -17.67 -0.89
CA PRO A 275 -45.80 -17.86 -0.89
C PRO A 275 -46.53 -16.85 -1.79
N ASN A 276 -45.85 -15.84 -2.25
CA ASN A 276 -46.40 -14.80 -3.11
C ASN A 276 -46.01 -15.04 -4.57
N ILE A 277 -46.80 -14.49 -5.47
CA ILE A 277 -46.40 -14.38 -6.88
C ILE A 277 -45.26 -13.38 -6.98
N VAL A 278 -44.13 -13.83 -7.50
CA VAL A 278 -42.94 -12.99 -7.74
C VAL A 278 -42.68 -12.99 -9.23
N LEU A 279 -42.65 -11.80 -9.81
CA LEU A 279 -42.32 -11.51 -11.21
C LEU A 279 -41.16 -10.50 -11.22
N ILE A 280 -40.15 -10.78 -11.99
CA ILE A 280 -39.07 -9.80 -12.27
C ILE A 280 -39.15 -9.49 -13.76
N VAL A 281 -39.17 -8.21 -14.07
CA VAL A 281 -39.25 -7.73 -15.46
C VAL A 281 -38.06 -6.82 -15.76
N ASP A 282 -37.69 -6.74 -17.03
CA ASP A 282 -36.74 -5.74 -17.52
C ASP A 282 -37.41 -4.38 -17.75
N LYS A 283 -36.63 -3.40 -18.25
CA LYS A 283 -37.11 -2.04 -18.56
C LYS A 283 -38.20 -1.99 -19.63
N ASP A 284 -38.32 -3.01 -20.46
CA ASP A 284 -39.27 -3.14 -21.53
C ASP A 284 -40.48 -4.00 -21.11
N MET A 285 -40.61 -4.29 -19.80
CA MET A 285 -41.66 -5.11 -19.19
C MET A 285 -41.62 -6.59 -19.61
N LYS A 286 -40.56 -7.07 -20.22
CA LYS A 286 -40.39 -8.49 -20.53
C LYS A 286 -40.08 -9.25 -19.24
N ILE A 287 -40.71 -10.41 -19.05
CA ILE A 287 -40.52 -11.23 -17.84
C ILE A 287 -39.14 -11.88 -17.89
N MET A 288 -38.36 -11.62 -16.85
CA MET A 288 -37.01 -12.17 -16.64
C MET A 288 -37.02 -13.34 -15.65
N GLU A 289 -37.88 -13.27 -14.64
CA GLU A 289 -38.04 -14.33 -13.64
C GLU A 289 -39.51 -14.49 -13.24
N TYR A 290 -39.89 -15.70 -12.93
CA TYR A 290 -41.28 -16.09 -12.66
C TYR A 290 -41.36 -17.17 -11.60
N SER A 291 -42.09 -16.93 -10.49
CA SER A 291 -42.18 -17.83 -9.36
C SER A 291 -43.13 -19.03 -9.61
N SER A 292 -42.88 -20.12 -8.91
CA SER A 292 -43.70 -21.32 -8.96
C SER A 292 -45.17 -21.07 -8.54
N VAL A 293 -45.42 -20.10 -7.67
CA VAL A 293 -46.77 -19.68 -7.30
C VAL A 293 -47.45 -18.96 -8.47
N GLY A 294 -46.68 -18.17 -9.24
CA GLY A 294 -47.17 -17.52 -10.47
C GLY A 294 -47.59 -18.57 -11.51
N GLU A 295 -46.82 -19.65 -11.70
CA GLU A 295 -47.19 -20.76 -12.60
C GLU A 295 -48.55 -21.35 -12.24
N LYS A 296 -48.79 -21.62 -10.94
CA LYS A 296 -50.05 -22.16 -10.47
C LYS A 296 -51.22 -21.17 -10.60
N TYR A 297 -50.99 -19.91 -10.42
CA TYR A 297 -52.03 -18.89 -10.44
C TYR A 297 -52.44 -18.53 -11.86
N PHE A 298 -51.48 -18.27 -12.75
CA PHE A 298 -51.75 -17.85 -14.12
C PHE A 298 -51.83 -19.01 -15.12
N GLY A 299 -51.51 -20.27 -14.70
CA GLY A 299 -51.57 -21.44 -15.55
C GLY A 299 -50.56 -21.47 -16.71
N LYS A 300 -49.48 -20.72 -16.59
CA LYS A 300 -48.37 -20.64 -17.55
C LYS A 300 -47.12 -21.19 -16.91
N THR A 301 -46.37 -21.99 -17.64
CA THR A 301 -45.08 -22.47 -17.18
C THR A 301 -44.03 -21.33 -17.17
N ARG A 302 -42.99 -21.49 -16.36
CA ARG A 302 -41.88 -20.50 -16.35
C ARG A 302 -41.28 -20.30 -17.74
N ALA A 303 -41.11 -21.36 -18.51
CA ALA A 303 -40.58 -21.26 -19.86
C ALA A 303 -41.46 -20.43 -20.81
N GLU A 304 -42.77 -20.57 -20.71
CA GLU A 304 -43.74 -19.79 -21.48
C GLU A 304 -43.73 -18.30 -21.01
N ALA A 305 -43.72 -18.10 -19.68
CA ALA A 305 -43.76 -16.77 -19.10
C ALA A 305 -42.51 -15.90 -19.46
N LEU A 306 -41.33 -16.50 -19.55
CA LEU A 306 -40.08 -15.79 -19.92
C LEU A 306 -40.10 -15.25 -21.36
N GLU A 307 -40.97 -15.74 -22.21
CA GLU A 307 -41.17 -15.21 -23.59
C GLU A 307 -42.28 -14.16 -23.65
N MET A 308 -42.94 -13.83 -22.52
CA MET A 308 -44.09 -12.96 -22.42
C MET A 308 -43.72 -11.61 -21.75
N TYR A 309 -44.66 -10.67 -21.84
CA TYR A 309 -44.53 -9.37 -21.18
C TYR A 309 -45.49 -9.29 -20.02
N LEU A 310 -45.19 -8.42 -19.04
CA LEU A 310 -46.00 -8.26 -17.83
C LEU A 310 -47.45 -7.90 -18.14
N TYR A 311 -47.70 -7.06 -19.15
CA TYR A 311 -49.03 -6.63 -19.55
C TYR A 311 -49.92 -7.74 -20.18
N GLU A 312 -49.34 -8.90 -20.43
CA GLU A 312 -50.13 -10.11 -20.84
C GLU A 312 -50.73 -10.85 -19.64
N PHE A 313 -50.25 -10.55 -18.42
CA PHE A 313 -50.70 -11.17 -17.17
C PHE A 313 -51.54 -10.23 -16.32
N ILE A 314 -51.19 -8.89 -16.32
CA ILE A 314 -51.77 -7.90 -15.44
C ILE A 314 -52.08 -6.65 -16.31
N ASP A 315 -53.25 -6.05 -16.08
CA ASP A 315 -53.66 -4.83 -16.80
C ASP A 315 -52.64 -3.71 -16.53
N PRO A 316 -52.14 -3.02 -17.55
CA PRO A 316 -51.18 -1.91 -17.39
C PRO A 316 -51.64 -0.84 -16.38
N VAL A 317 -52.95 -0.60 -16.24
CA VAL A 317 -53.50 0.37 -15.28
C VAL A 317 -53.16 -0.02 -13.83
N ASP A 318 -53.06 -1.29 -13.54
CA ASP A 318 -52.84 -1.80 -12.16
C ASP A 318 -51.38 -1.62 -11.67
N PHE A 319 -50.42 -1.43 -12.58
CA PHE A 319 -49.00 -1.27 -12.17
C PHE A 319 -48.36 0.04 -12.68
N GLN A 320 -49.04 0.84 -13.51
CA GLN A 320 -48.48 2.08 -14.05
C GLN A 320 -48.00 3.02 -12.94
N TRP A 321 -48.79 3.17 -11.86
CA TRP A 321 -48.41 4.03 -10.73
C TRP A 321 -47.16 3.58 -9.98
N VAL A 322 -46.84 2.26 -9.98
CA VAL A 322 -45.62 1.70 -9.37
C VAL A 322 -44.39 2.02 -10.23
N TYR A 323 -44.58 2.12 -11.56
CA TYR A 323 -43.50 2.38 -12.48
C TYR A 323 -43.14 3.88 -12.56
N ASP A 324 -44.11 4.72 -12.32
CA ASP A 324 -43.97 6.20 -12.38
C ASP A 324 -43.44 6.79 -11.05
N THR A 325 -43.25 6.01 -9.98
CA THR A 325 -42.76 6.44 -8.67
C THR A 325 -41.32 6.06 -8.45
#